data_60160bf80e41ab66d6e93151c85b53ce
#
_entry.id   60160bf80e41ab66d6e93151c85b53ce
#
_cell.length_a   1.000
_cell.length_b   1.000
_cell.length_c   1.000
_cell.angle_alpha   90.00
_cell.angle_beta   90.00
_cell.angle_gamma   90.00
#
_symmetry.space_group_name_H-M   'P 1'
#
loop_
_entity.id
_entity.type
_entity.pdbx_description
1 polymer ?
#
loop_
_entity_poly.entity_id
_entity_poly.type
_entity_poly.pdbx_seq_one_letter_code
_entity_poly.pdbx_strand_id
1 'polypeptide(L)'
;MRTRLEDPASQPERLATYLDRLSQVAGHADRIVPMQNYTKGLFLPIERKSVEPMAARLAPAKVRQMHQSLHHIVAEAAWSDRAWLREVRCQVLPAMTRKHALAAWIIDDTGFPKKGTHSVGVTRQYCGQLGKQENCRIAVSLSLATEQASLPVAYQLYLPAIWAQDPARRNQAGVPQEIRFQTKPEMALEQIRWLLEEGVPHAPVLADAAYGNDHGFRDGVQQLGLEYAVGVQSSTSVWPPGLAPLPAKVGGARGRPPKLLRREAGHAPLSVKELALCLSPSDLRRVSWREGTRGTMHSRFTALRVRVAHRDYERSQPRPEQWLLIEWPKTEKEPTKYWLSNLPASISMRKLVATAKLRWRIERDYEELKQELGLGHFEGRNWRGFHHHASFCIAAYGFLVVERCLFSPAPDSSPLRAANLQLRLPRLPPGAKPRGAAG
;
A
#
# COMPACT_ATOMS: atom_id res chain seq x y z
N MET A 1 10.59 -48.91 -7.77
CA MET A 1 10.06 -48.45 -6.48
C MET A 1 9.52 -47.02 -6.70
N ARG A 2 8.21 -46.83 -6.93
CA ARG A 2 7.59 -45.54 -7.12
C ARG A 2 7.43 -44.92 -5.73
N THR A 3 8.21 -43.86 -5.41
CA THR A 3 8.01 -43.03 -4.24
C THR A 3 6.57 -42.49 -4.31
N ARG A 4 5.74 -42.85 -3.33
CA ARG A 4 4.46 -42.21 -3.09
C ARG A 4 4.74 -40.74 -2.88
N LEU A 5 4.29 -39.91 -3.83
CA LEU A 5 4.14 -38.45 -3.60
C LEU A 5 3.16 -38.36 -2.44
N GLU A 6 3.61 -37.81 -1.31
CA GLU A 6 2.74 -37.48 -0.19
C GLU A 6 1.60 -36.62 -0.73
N ASP A 7 0.36 -36.99 -0.40
CA ASP A 7 -0.81 -36.15 -0.77
C ASP A 7 -0.58 -34.73 -0.24
N PRO A 8 -0.79 -33.70 -1.07
CA PRO A 8 -0.59 -32.32 -0.61
C PRO A 8 -1.49 -32.07 0.60
N ALA A 9 -0.93 -31.54 1.67
CA ALA A 9 -1.67 -31.17 2.89
C ALA A 9 -2.97 -30.44 2.56
N SER A 10 -4.04 -30.72 3.27
CA SER A 10 -5.32 -30.06 3.09
C SER A 10 -5.21 -28.55 3.42
N GLN A 11 -6.11 -27.73 2.88
CA GLN A 11 -6.10 -26.30 3.15
C GLN A 11 -6.17 -25.95 4.66
N PRO A 12 -6.98 -26.65 5.50
CA PRO A 12 -6.96 -26.45 6.95
C PRO A 12 -5.61 -26.77 7.60
N GLU A 13 -4.91 -27.80 7.16
CA GLU A 13 -3.58 -28.17 7.67
C GLU A 13 -2.52 -27.12 7.28
N ARG A 14 -2.58 -26.63 6.05
CA ARG A 14 -1.71 -25.54 5.61
C ARG A 14 -1.95 -24.26 6.41
N LEU A 15 -3.24 -23.92 6.68
CA LEU A 15 -3.57 -22.78 7.54
C LEU A 15 -3.04 -22.98 8.97
N ALA A 16 -3.19 -24.17 9.54
CA ALA A 16 -2.66 -24.48 10.86
C ALA A 16 -1.14 -24.28 10.89
N THR A 17 -0.41 -24.87 9.94
CA THR A 17 1.05 -24.71 9.82
C THR A 17 1.46 -23.26 9.66
N TYR A 18 0.74 -22.49 8.84
CA TYR A 18 0.98 -21.05 8.64
C TYR A 18 0.82 -20.27 9.95
N LEU A 19 -0.26 -20.51 10.68
CA LEU A 19 -0.54 -19.86 11.95
C LEU A 19 0.44 -20.28 13.06
N ASP A 20 0.86 -21.53 13.09
CA ASP A 20 1.86 -22.00 14.05
C ASP A 20 3.19 -21.27 13.87
N ARG A 21 3.65 -21.10 12.62
CA ARG A 21 4.85 -20.31 12.31
C ARG A 21 4.72 -18.84 12.71
N LEU A 22 3.61 -18.20 12.35
CA LEU A 22 3.35 -16.81 12.76
C LEU A 22 3.37 -16.64 14.28
N SER A 23 2.86 -17.63 15.00
CA SER A 23 2.77 -17.58 16.47
C SER A 23 4.13 -17.65 17.16
N GLN A 24 5.22 -18.01 16.47
CA GLN A 24 6.57 -17.99 17.05
C GLN A 24 7.01 -16.58 17.49
N VAL A 25 6.46 -15.54 16.87
CA VAL A 25 6.76 -14.15 17.23
C VAL A 25 5.81 -13.57 18.30
N ALA A 26 4.94 -14.39 18.88
CA ALA A 26 3.98 -13.97 19.91
C ALA A 26 4.65 -13.44 21.21
N GLY A 27 5.88 -13.84 21.46
CA GLY A 27 6.67 -13.43 22.63
C GLY A 27 6.23 -14.06 23.97
N HIS A 28 5.12 -14.79 24.00
CA HIS A 28 4.62 -15.54 25.17
C HIS A 28 3.65 -16.64 24.74
N ALA A 29 3.73 -17.82 25.37
CA ALA A 29 2.93 -18.99 25.00
C ALA A 29 1.40 -18.73 25.09
N ASP A 30 0.94 -17.99 26.09
CA ASP A 30 -0.49 -17.70 26.28
C ASP A 30 -1.10 -16.85 25.17
N ARG A 31 -0.27 -16.22 24.33
CA ARG A 31 -0.73 -15.41 23.19
C ARG A 31 -0.98 -16.25 21.95
N ILE A 32 -0.38 -17.42 21.83
CA ILE A 32 -0.42 -18.27 20.64
C ILE A 32 -1.86 -18.59 20.23
N VAL A 33 -2.62 -19.22 21.12
CA VAL A 33 -4.01 -19.62 20.84
C VAL A 33 -4.92 -18.42 20.57
N PRO A 34 -4.89 -17.33 21.35
CA PRO A 34 -5.65 -16.10 21.03
C PRO A 34 -5.32 -15.50 19.67
N MET A 35 -4.04 -15.42 19.28
CA MET A 35 -3.61 -14.90 17.97
C MET A 35 -4.15 -15.75 16.81
N GLN A 36 -4.04 -17.08 16.93
CA GLN A 36 -4.58 -18.02 15.96
C GLN A 36 -6.10 -17.90 15.85
N ASN A 37 -6.80 -17.82 16.99
CA ASN A 37 -8.25 -17.68 17.02
C ASN A 37 -8.71 -16.35 16.40
N TYR A 38 -8.00 -15.24 16.69
CA TYR A 38 -8.31 -13.96 16.06
C TYR A 38 -8.17 -14.05 14.53
N THR A 39 -7.05 -14.60 14.05
CA THR A 39 -6.82 -14.77 12.61
C THR A 39 -7.84 -15.70 11.96
N LYS A 40 -8.17 -16.84 12.61
CA LYS A 40 -9.24 -17.75 12.16
C LYS A 40 -10.61 -17.06 12.11
N GLY A 41 -10.90 -16.19 13.08
CA GLY A 41 -12.14 -15.42 13.15
C GLY A 41 -12.34 -14.51 11.92
N LEU A 42 -11.25 -13.98 11.34
CA LEU A 42 -11.32 -13.14 10.15
C LEU A 42 -11.74 -13.90 8.87
N PHE A 43 -11.55 -15.22 8.82
CA PHE A 43 -12.00 -16.04 7.70
C PHE A 43 -13.47 -16.49 7.80
N LEU A 44 -14.11 -16.29 8.96
CA LEU A 44 -15.50 -16.72 9.13
C LEU A 44 -16.44 -15.99 8.18
N PRO A 45 -17.46 -16.66 7.64
CA PRO A 45 -18.47 -16.04 6.79
C PRO A 45 -19.49 -15.26 7.64
N ILE A 46 -19.06 -14.18 8.26
CA ILE A 46 -19.86 -13.27 9.08
C ILE A 46 -19.73 -11.85 8.51
N GLU A 47 -20.81 -11.10 8.57
CA GLU A 47 -20.89 -9.75 8.01
C GLU A 47 -19.90 -8.80 8.71
N ARG A 48 -19.84 -8.87 10.05
CA ARG A 48 -18.97 -8.00 10.84
C ARG A 48 -17.86 -8.78 11.54
N LYS A 49 -16.61 -8.45 11.20
CA LYS A 49 -15.39 -9.06 11.75
C LYS A 49 -14.91 -8.30 12.99
N SER A 50 -15.81 -8.04 13.95
CA SER A 50 -15.44 -7.49 15.27
C SER A 50 -15.39 -8.59 16.33
N VAL A 51 -14.85 -8.27 17.50
CA VAL A 51 -14.51 -9.26 18.53
C VAL A 51 -15.73 -10.11 18.94
N GLU A 52 -16.88 -9.47 19.18
CA GLU A 52 -18.09 -10.16 19.66
C GLU A 52 -18.66 -11.15 18.64
N PRO A 53 -18.95 -10.79 17.38
CA PRO A 53 -19.43 -11.75 16.38
C PRO A 53 -18.44 -12.89 16.11
N MET A 54 -17.13 -12.59 16.12
CA MET A 54 -16.11 -13.64 15.98
C MET A 54 -16.13 -14.61 17.16
N ALA A 55 -16.21 -14.10 18.40
CA ALA A 55 -16.26 -14.91 19.60
C ALA A 55 -17.51 -15.82 19.64
N ALA A 56 -18.66 -15.28 19.30
CA ALA A 56 -19.91 -16.03 19.23
C ALA A 56 -19.85 -17.19 18.22
N ARG A 57 -19.12 -17.00 17.13
CA ARG A 57 -18.97 -18.01 16.09
C ARG A 57 -17.88 -19.03 16.38
N LEU A 58 -16.75 -18.61 16.96
CA LEU A 58 -15.63 -19.49 17.29
C LEU A 58 -15.92 -20.39 18.48
N ALA A 59 -16.63 -19.90 19.49
CA ALA A 59 -16.90 -20.64 20.72
C ALA A 59 -18.33 -20.39 21.25
N PRO A 60 -19.38 -20.93 20.59
CA PRO A 60 -20.78 -20.67 20.96
C PRO A 60 -21.13 -21.03 22.41
N ALA A 61 -20.47 -22.03 22.98
CA ALA A 61 -20.68 -22.46 24.37
C ALA A 61 -19.92 -21.59 25.40
N LYS A 62 -18.94 -20.78 24.97
CA LYS A 62 -18.04 -20.00 25.84
C LYS A 62 -17.79 -18.59 25.29
N VAL A 63 -18.83 -17.94 24.77
CA VAL A 63 -18.71 -16.64 24.07
C VAL A 63 -17.98 -15.58 24.89
N ARG A 64 -18.34 -15.43 26.18
CA ARG A 64 -17.74 -14.43 27.07
C ARG A 64 -16.23 -14.65 27.24
N GLN A 65 -15.80 -15.90 27.44
CA GLN A 65 -14.38 -16.24 27.59
C GLN A 65 -13.61 -15.96 26.27
N MET A 66 -14.18 -16.37 25.14
CA MET A 66 -13.59 -16.13 23.83
C MET A 66 -13.52 -14.63 23.53
N HIS A 67 -14.58 -13.87 23.84
CA HIS A 67 -14.60 -12.42 23.69
C HIS A 67 -13.47 -11.75 24.46
N GLN A 68 -13.29 -12.08 25.75
CA GLN A 68 -12.20 -11.54 26.58
C GLN A 68 -10.83 -11.90 25.99
N SER A 69 -10.64 -13.13 25.54
CA SER A 69 -9.38 -13.58 24.91
C SER A 69 -9.07 -12.80 23.64
N LEU A 70 -10.03 -12.66 22.73
CA LEU A 70 -9.86 -11.91 21.47
C LEU A 70 -9.67 -10.41 21.72
N HIS A 71 -10.39 -9.84 22.70
CA HIS A 71 -10.23 -8.43 23.05
C HIS A 71 -8.84 -8.16 23.64
N HIS A 72 -8.40 -8.97 24.59
CA HIS A 72 -7.08 -8.84 25.21
C HIS A 72 -5.96 -8.91 24.16
N ILE A 73 -5.99 -9.92 23.26
CA ILE A 73 -4.91 -10.09 22.29
C ILE A 73 -4.80 -8.94 21.30
N VAL A 74 -5.92 -8.32 20.90
CA VAL A 74 -5.92 -7.24 19.93
C VAL A 74 -5.68 -5.88 20.57
N ALA A 75 -6.22 -5.60 21.77
CA ALA A 75 -6.23 -4.26 22.35
C ALA A 75 -5.18 -4.04 23.44
N GLU A 76 -4.79 -5.08 24.19
CA GLU A 76 -4.03 -4.94 25.43
C GLU A 76 -2.67 -5.65 25.40
N ALA A 77 -2.60 -6.86 24.86
CA ALA A 77 -1.39 -7.66 24.85
C ALA A 77 -0.23 -6.96 24.14
N ALA A 78 0.93 -6.89 24.78
CA ALA A 78 2.11 -6.20 24.25
C ALA A 78 2.94 -7.12 23.37
N TRP A 79 2.55 -7.31 22.11
CA TRP A 79 3.32 -7.99 21.08
C TRP A 79 3.66 -7.03 19.93
N SER A 80 4.67 -7.35 19.14
CA SER A 80 5.16 -6.49 18.06
C SER A 80 4.43 -6.80 16.75
N ASP A 81 3.60 -5.87 16.31
CA ASP A 81 2.98 -5.88 14.98
C ASP A 81 4.04 -5.88 13.86
N ARG A 82 5.15 -5.18 14.05
CA ARG A 82 6.29 -5.15 13.11
C ARG A 82 6.94 -6.52 12.96
N ALA A 83 7.17 -7.24 14.08
CA ALA A 83 7.70 -8.61 14.05
C ALA A 83 6.71 -9.58 13.39
N TRP A 84 5.41 -9.40 13.66
CA TRP A 84 4.34 -10.18 13.03
C TRP A 84 4.29 -9.97 11.51
N LEU A 85 4.32 -8.73 11.04
CA LEU A 85 4.33 -8.41 9.60
C LEU A 85 5.62 -8.91 8.91
N ARG A 86 6.77 -8.86 9.61
CA ARG A 86 8.00 -9.48 9.12
C ARG A 86 7.80 -10.97 8.87
N GLU A 87 7.25 -11.70 9.83
CA GLU A 87 7.02 -13.14 9.70
C GLU A 87 6.00 -13.45 8.60
N VAL A 88 4.91 -12.68 8.49
CA VAL A 88 3.97 -12.77 7.37
C VAL A 88 4.70 -12.64 6.03
N ARG A 89 5.56 -11.63 5.89
CA ARG A 89 6.36 -11.42 4.68
C ARG A 89 7.26 -12.61 4.40
N CYS A 90 7.99 -13.11 5.41
CA CYS A 90 8.91 -14.23 5.27
C CYS A 90 8.20 -15.51 4.78
N GLN A 91 6.96 -15.74 5.18
CA GLN A 91 6.19 -16.89 4.74
C GLN A 91 5.55 -16.69 3.36
N VAL A 92 5.13 -15.48 3.01
CA VAL A 92 4.34 -15.21 1.80
C VAL A 92 5.21 -14.87 0.59
N LEU A 93 6.27 -14.09 0.78
CA LEU A 93 7.11 -13.61 -0.32
C LEU A 93 7.72 -14.73 -1.18
N PRO A 94 8.21 -15.86 -0.62
CA PRO A 94 8.72 -16.98 -1.44
C PRO A 94 7.67 -17.57 -2.38
N ALA A 95 6.42 -17.66 -1.94
CA ALA A 95 5.33 -18.14 -2.80
C ALA A 95 5.01 -17.13 -3.91
N MET A 96 4.96 -15.85 -3.60
CA MET A 96 4.73 -14.78 -4.57
C MET A 96 5.82 -14.71 -5.64
N THR A 97 7.08 -14.91 -5.24
CA THR A 97 8.24 -14.75 -6.14
C THR A 97 8.66 -16.05 -6.83
N ARG A 98 8.00 -17.17 -6.57
CA ARG A 98 8.32 -18.48 -7.16
C ARG A 98 8.30 -18.49 -8.70
N LYS A 99 7.34 -17.80 -9.31
CA LYS A 99 7.16 -17.75 -10.77
C LYS A 99 7.47 -16.39 -11.37
N HIS A 100 7.37 -15.34 -10.61
CA HIS A 100 7.50 -13.94 -11.05
C HIS A 100 8.36 -13.17 -10.07
N ALA A 101 9.39 -12.48 -10.58
CA ALA A 101 10.19 -11.59 -9.76
C ALA A 101 9.33 -10.48 -9.13
N LEU A 102 9.83 -9.91 -8.03
CA LEU A 102 9.25 -8.72 -7.43
C LEU A 102 9.27 -7.58 -8.47
N ALA A 103 8.11 -6.99 -8.73
CA ALA A 103 7.92 -6.01 -9.80
C ALA A 103 7.78 -4.59 -9.29
N ALA A 104 7.31 -4.39 -8.03
CA ALA A 104 7.14 -3.08 -7.44
C ALA A 104 7.03 -3.12 -5.91
N TRP A 105 7.39 -1.99 -5.28
CA TRP A 105 7.02 -1.58 -3.95
C TRP A 105 5.97 -0.47 -4.06
N ILE A 106 4.75 -0.74 -3.65
CA ILE A 106 3.63 0.18 -3.86
C ILE A 106 3.28 0.89 -2.57
N ILE A 107 3.38 2.22 -2.56
CA ILE A 107 2.97 3.07 -1.46
C ILE A 107 1.58 3.62 -1.73
N ASP A 108 0.73 3.55 -0.72
CA ASP A 108 -0.58 4.20 -0.75
C ASP A 108 -1.09 4.45 0.67
N ASP A 109 -2.17 5.20 0.79
CA ASP A 109 -2.90 5.36 2.04
C ASP A 109 -4.35 4.92 1.93
N THR A 110 -4.93 4.52 3.06
CA THR A 110 -6.34 4.14 3.11
C THR A 110 -7.06 4.81 4.27
N GLY A 111 -8.23 5.39 3.97
CA GLY A 111 -9.08 6.06 4.94
C GLY A 111 -10.07 5.11 5.61
N PHE A 112 -10.40 5.42 6.88
CA PHE A 112 -11.42 4.76 7.70
C PHE A 112 -12.36 5.80 8.27
N PRO A 113 -13.54 6.02 7.69
CA PRO A 113 -14.54 6.95 8.22
C PRO A 113 -14.91 6.63 9.67
N LYS A 114 -15.03 7.65 10.51
CA LYS A 114 -15.44 7.54 11.92
C LYS A 114 -16.41 8.64 12.29
N LYS A 115 -17.42 8.31 13.08
CA LYS A 115 -18.43 9.29 13.55
C LYS A 115 -17.96 10.10 14.77
N GLY A 116 -17.14 9.50 15.63
CA GLY A 116 -16.68 10.12 16.88
C GLY A 116 -15.30 10.76 16.77
N THR A 117 -14.88 11.48 17.82
CA THR A 117 -13.62 12.22 17.90
C THR A 117 -12.54 11.55 18.77
N HIS A 118 -12.88 10.44 19.45
CA HIS A 118 -12.00 9.81 20.45
C HIS A 118 -11.09 8.70 19.92
N SER A 119 -11.34 8.21 18.67
CA SER A 119 -10.47 7.20 18.08
C SER A 119 -9.12 7.81 17.71
N VAL A 120 -8.02 7.12 18.03
CA VAL A 120 -6.66 7.59 17.74
C VAL A 120 -6.50 8.00 16.27
N GLY A 121 -5.87 9.14 16.02
CA GLY A 121 -5.59 9.66 14.67
C GLY A 121 -6.81 10.22 13.92
N VAL A 122 -8.00 10.23 14.53
CA VAL A 122 -9.20 10.76 13.88
C VAL A 122 -9.17 12.28 13.80
N THR A 123 -9.44 12.80 12.62
CA THR A 123 -9.63 14.24 12.37
C THR A 123 -10.39 14.42 11.05
N ARG A 124 -10.89 15.63 10.80
CA ARG A 124 -11.45 16.00 9.50
C ARG A 124 -10.31 16.17 8.50
N GLN A 125 -10.20 15.25 7.56
CA GLN A 125 -9.17 15.21 6.53
C GLN A 125 -9.72 14.53 5.27
N TYR A 126 -8.98 14.58 4.15
CA TYR A 126 -9.41 13.92 2.93
C TYR A 126 -9.46 12.40 3.13
N CYS A 127 -10.62 11.82 2.91
CA CYS A 127 -10.86 10.39 2.99
C CYS A 127 -11.00 9.80 1.59
N GLY A 128 -9.96 9.13 1.08
CA GLY A 128 -9.96 8.56 -0.27
C GLY A 128 -11.13 7.59 -0.52
N GLN A 129 -11.54 6.83 0.51
CA GLN A 129 -12.70 5.94 0.43
C GLN A 129 -14.02 6.67 0.11
N LEU A 130 -14.17 7.93 0.55
CA LEU A 130 -15.36 8.73 0.35
C LEU A 130 -15.21 9.80 -0.73
N GLY A 131 -13.99 9.99 -1.26
CA GLY A 131 -13.69 11.01 -2.26
C GLY A 131 -13.85 12.45 -1.76
N LYS A 132 -13.92 12.70 -0.45
CA LYS A 132 -14.17 14.01 0.15
C LYS A 132 -13.45 14.19 1.50
N GLN A 133 -13.44 15.43 2.00
CA GLN A 133 -13.05 15.68 3.38
C GLN A 133 -14.11 15.18 4.36
N GLU A 134 -13.71 14.29 5.26
CA GLU A 134 -14.57 13.68 6.24
C GLU A 134 -13.80 13.35 7.52
N ASN A 135 -14.53 13.14 8.62
CA ASN A 135 -13.92 12.67 9.87
C ASN A 135 -13.46 11.22 9.70
N CYS A 136 -12.16 11.01 9.65
CA CYS A 136 -11.57 9.69 9.38
C CYS A 136 -10.20 9.51 10.02
N ARG A 137 -9.78 8.25 10.12
CA ARG A 137 -8.38 7.85 10.32
C ARG A 137 -7.78 7.48 8.97
N ILE A 138 -6.48 7.67 8.84
CA ILE A 138 -5.74 7.27 7.63
C ILE A 138 -4.57 6.41 8.04
N ALA A 139 -4.30 5.35 7.29
CA ALA A 139 -3.09 4.56 7.45
C ALA A 139 -2.29 4.57 6.14
N VAL A 140 -0.99 4.69 6.26
CA VAL A 140 -0.01 4.56 5.17
C VAL A 140 0.48 3.13 5.15
N SER A 141 0.55 2.52 3.98
CA SER A 141 1.10 1.18 3.82
C SER A 141 2.06 1.06 2.65
N LEU A 142 2.93 0.05 2.74
CA LEU A 142 3.77 -0.41 1.64
C LEU A 142 3.41 -1.86 1.32
N SER A 143 3.05 -2.11 0.05
CA SER A 143 2.80 -3.44 -0.50
C SER A 143 3.93 -3.87 -1.42
N LEU A 144 4.36 -5.14 -1.29
CA LEU A 144 5.21 -5.79 -2.29
C LEU A 144 4.33 -6.39 -3.38
N ALA A 145 4.68 -6.18 -4.65
CA ALA A 145 3.89 -6.67 -5.76
C ALA A 145 4.74 -7.41 -6.81
N THR A 146 4.22 -8.53 -7.28
CA THR A 146 4.62 -9.19 -8.52
C THR A 146 3.59 -8.90 -9.62
N GLU A 147 3.76 -9.43 -10.80
CA GLU A 147 2.74 -9.31 -11.85
C GLU A 147 1.41 -10.00 -11.50
N GLN A 148 1.42 -10.99 -10.59
CA GLN A 148 0.23 -11.79 -10.25
C GLN A 148 -0.33 -11.55 -8.85
N ALA A 149 0.48 -11.16 -7.88
CA ALA A 149 0.08 -11.03 -6.49
C ALA A 149 0.67 -9.78 -5.84
N SER A 150 0.04 -9.31 -4.76
CA SER A 150 0.55 -8.25 -3.90
C SER A 150 0.22 -8.54 -2.44
N LEU A 151 1.03 -7.96 -1.53
CA LEU A 151 0.88 -8.13 -0.09
C LEU A 151 1.32 -6.84 0.60
N PRO A 152 0.49 -6.20 1.43
CA PRO A 152 0.94 -5.19 2.37
C PRO A 152 1.92 -5.80 3.38
N VAL A 153 3.09 -5.18 3.53
CA VAL A 153 4.17 -5.67 4.42
C VAL A 153 4.56 -4.66 5.49
N ALA A 154 4.18 -3.40 5.30
CA ALA A 154 4.27 -2.34 6.30
C ALA A 154 2.96 -1.57 6.36
N TYR A 155 2.55 -1.20 7.56
CA TYR A 155 1.27 -0.55 7.80
C TYR A 155 1.33 0.31 9.05
N GLN A 156 1.00 1.60 8.94
CA GLN A 156 1.08 2.52 10.07
C GLN A 156 -0.03 3.57 10.03
N LEU A 157 -0.64 3.82 11.18
CA LEU A 157 -1.63 4.88 11.35
C LEU A 157 -0.94 6.25 11.25
N TYR A 158 -1.45 7.10 10.38
CA TYR A 158 -1.07 8.51 10.34
C TYR A 158 -1.59 9.23 11.60
N LEU A 159 -0.67 9.88 12.31
CA LEU A 159 -0.99 10.67 13.50
C LEU A 159 -0.97 12.17 13.13
N PRO A 160 -2.14 12.81 12.93
CA PRO A 160 -2.20 14.24 12.61
C PRO A 160 -1.53 15.11 13.67
N ALA A 161 -1.03 16.30 13.28
CA ALA A 161 -0.34 17.22 14.19
C ALA A 161 -1.14 17.54 15.46
N ILE A 162 -2.47 17.72 15.34
CA ILE A 162 -3.37 17.96 16.47
C ILE A 162 -3.42 16.80 17.50
N TRP A 163 -3.07 15.59 17.08
CA TRP A 163 -2.92 14.45 17.96
C TRP A 163 -1.49 14.33 18.49
N ALA A 164 -0.51 14.55 17.66
CA ALA A 164 0.91 14.42 18.01
C ALA A 164 1.32 15.46 19.08
N GLN A 165 0.69 16.63 19.06
CA GLN A 165 0.95 17.75 19.97
C GLN A 165 0.10 17.74 21.24
N ASP A 166 -0.83 16.80 21.40
CA ASP A 166 -1.72 16.68 22.58
C ASP A 166 -1.32 15.49 23.46
N PRO A 167 -0.57 15.71 24.55
CA PRO A 167 -0.12 14.63 25.44
C PRO A 167 -1.29 13.88 26.10
N ALA A 168 -2.39 14.55 26.43
CA ALA A 168 -3.53 13.92 27.09
C ALA A 168 -4.23 12.92 26.16
N ARG A 169 -4.48 13.32 24.90
CA ARG A 169 -5.06 12.44 23.88
C ARG A 169 -4.13 11.29 23.56
N ARG A 170 -2.82 11.52 23.46
CA ARG A 170 -1.82 10.48 23.22
C ARG A 170 -1.84 9.43 24.31
N ASN A 171 -1.79 9.86 25.57
CA ASN A 171 -1.82 8.95 26.73
C ASN A 171 -3.11 8.14 26.78
N GLN A 172 -4.27 8.79 26.60
CA GLN A 172 -5.57 8.12 26.57
C GLN A 172 -5.69 7.07 25.48
N ALA A 173 -5.08 7.32 24.31
CA ALA A 173 -5.10 6.40 23.18
C ALA A 173 -3.93 5.40 23.18
N GLY A 174 -3.02 5.46 24.15
CA GLY A 174 -1.84 4.60 24.25
C GLY A 174 -0.88 4.77 23.07
N VAL A 175 -0.68 6.01 22.59
CA VAL A 175 0.30 6.29 21.52
C VAL A 175 1.71 6.21 22.11
N PRO A 176 2.61 5.36 21.57
CA PRO A 176 3.98 5.24 22.06
C PRO A 176 4.73 6.57 22.05
N GLN A 177 5.64 6.75 23.02
CA GLN A 177 6.34 8.02 23.20
C GLN A 177 7.25 8.39 22.03
N GLU A 178 7.83 7.39 21.37
CA GLU A 178 8.70 7.54 20.20
C GLU A 178 7.96 8.02 18.94
N ILE A 179 6.66 7.82 18.86
CA ILE A 179 5.87 8.26 17.69
C ILE A 179 5.81 9.79 17.68
N ARG A 180 6.29 10.38 16.62
CA ARG A 180 6.26 11.82 16.34
C ARG A 180 5.32 12.13 15.19
N PHE A 181 5.00 13.42 15.01
CA PHE A 181 4.36 13.86 13.79
C PHE A 181 5.29 13.62 12.60
N GLN A 182 4.75 12.99 11.59
CA GLN A 182 5.37 12.80 10.29
C GLN A 182 4.33 13.06 9.21
N THR A 183 4.75 13.64 8.10
CA THR A 183 3.93 13.67 6.90
C THR A 183 3.80 12.26 6.32
N LYS A 184 2.78 12.00 5.51
CA LYS A 184 2.61 10.68 4.87
C LYS A 184 3.81 10.30 3.99
N PRO A 185 4.41 11.21 3.18
CA PRO A 185 5.64 10.92 2.44
C PRO A 185 6.82 10.53 3.34
N GLU A 186 7.01 11.18 4.51
CA GLU A 186 8.05 10.80 5.47
C GLU A 186 7.81 9.40 6.06
N MET A 187 6.56 9.08 6.42
CA MET A 187 6.17 7.73 6.86
C MET A 187 6.46 6.67 5.80
N ALA A 188 6.15 6.97 4.54
CA ALA A 188 6.43 6.08 3.42
C ALA A 188 7.94 5.83 3.25
N LEU A 189 8.77 6.87 3.36
CA LEU A 189 10.23 6.73 3.31
C LEU A 189 10.77 5.91 4.49
N GLU A 190 10.19 6.04 5.68
CA GLU A 190 10.56 5.20 6.83
C GLU A 190 10.22 3.72 6.60
N GLN A 191 9.05 3.42 6.04
CA GLN A 191 8.67 2.06 5.67
C GLN A 191 9.61 1.48 4.60
N ILE A 192 10.02 2.29 3.61
CA ILE A 192 10.99 1.87 2.58
C ILE A 192 12.34 1.55 3.21
N ARG A 193 12.87 2.42 4.10
CA ARG A 193 14.14 2.19 4.80
C ARG A 193 14.10 0.89 5.60
N TRP A 194 13.02 0.69 6.35
CA TRP A 194 12.85 -0.54 7.12
C TRP A 194 12.93 -1.79 6.23
N LEU A 195 12.27 -1.81 5.07
CA LEU A 195 12.33 -2.97 4.17
C LEU A 195 13.73 -3.18 3.55
N LEU A 196 14.47 -2.10 3.30
CA LEU A 196 15.88 -2.19 2.86
C LEU A 196 16.76 -2.80 3.94
N GLU A 197 16.61 -2.36 5.19
CA GLU A 197 17.30 -2.92 6.36
C GLU A 197 16.98 -4.41 6.57
N GLU A 198 15.76 -4.82 6.25
CA GLU A 198 15.29 -6.21 6.28
C GLU A 198 15.78 -7.05 5.06
N GLY A 199 16.57 -6.47 4.16
CA GLY A 199 17.10 -7.16 2.99
C GLY A 199 16.05 -7.56 1.94
N VAL A 200 14.91 -6.86 1.87
CA VAL A 200 13.90 -7.13 0.85
C VAL A 200 14.45 -6.76 -0.53
N PRO A 201 14.31 -7.64 -1.55
CA PRO A 201 14.81 -7.35 -2.89
C PRO A 201 14.28 -6.03 -3.46
N HIS A 202 15.16 -5.25 -4.08
CA HIS A 202 14.82 -3.97 -4.67
C HIS A 202 13.82 -4.13 -5.82
N ALA A 203 12.89 -3.20 -5.91
CA ALA A 203 11.98 -3.04 -7.05
C ALA A 203 11.56 -1.56 -7.15
N PRO A 204 11.07 -1.08 -8.29
CA PRO A 204 10.61 0.29 -8.45
C PRO A 204 9.53 0.66 -7.43
N VAL A 205 9.66 1.85 -6.84
CA VAL A 205 8.66 2.41 -5.93
C VAL A 205 7.55 3.07 -6.74
N LEU A 206 6.31 2.66 -6.49
CA LEU A 206 5.11 3.23 -7.11
C LEU A 206 4.29 3.96 -6.07
N ALA A 207 3.79 5.14 -6.41
CA ALA A 207 2.89 5.91 -5.57
C ALA A 207 1.98 6.81 -6.42
N ASP A 208 0.93 7.32 -5.83
CA ASP A 208 0.06 8.29 -6.47
C ASP A 208 0.61 9.72 -6.41
N ALA A 209 -0.20 10.69 -6.87
CA ALA A 209 0.21 12.08 -6.90
C ALA A 209 0.30 12.74 -5.51
N ALA A 210 -0.31 12.17 -4.47
CA ALA A 210 -0.15 12.68 -3.11
C ALA A 210 1.30 12.54 -2.61
N TYR A 211 1.96 11.46 -3.01
CA TYR A 211 3.38 11.21 -2.73
C TYR A 211 4.27 11.74 -3.86
N GLY A 212 3.86 11.53 -5.11
CA GLY A 212 4.70 11.87 -6.25
C GLY A 212 4.90 13.36 -6.47
N ASN A 213 4.03 14.24 -5.98
CA ASN A 213 4.26 15.70 -5.98
C ASN A 213 5.28 16.13 -4.94
N ASP A 214 5.45 15.37 -3.87
CA ASP A 214 6.46 15.67 -2.86
C ASP A 214 7.86 15.40 -3.40
N HIS A 215 8.66 16.46 -3.51
CA HIS A 215 10.03 16.34 -4.02
C HIS A 215 10.95 15.64 -3.01
N GLY A 216 10.71 15.84 -1.70
CA GLY A 216 11.46 15.18 -0.63
C GLY A 216 11.29 13.67 -0.71
N PHE A 217 10.08 13.21 -1.02
CA PHE A 217 9.80 11.79 -1.25
C PHE A 217 10.60 11.23 -2.44
N ARG A 218 10.51 11.88 -3.61
CA ARG A 218 11.25 11.41 -4.80
C ARG A 218 12.76 11.45 -4.61
N ASP A 219 13.28 12.55 -4.04
CA ASP A 219 14.71 12.69 -3.72
C ASP A 219 15.15 11.62 -2.69
N GLY A 220 14.30 11.34 -1.67
CA GLY A 220 14.54 10.32 -0.66
C GLY A 220 14.59 8.90 -1.24
N VAL A 221 13.64 8.53 -2.09
CA VAL A 221 13.65 7.23 -2.79
C VAL A 221 14.92 7.07 -3.62
N GLN A 222 15.32 8.11 -4.35
CA GLN A 222 16.54 8.08 -5.18
C GLN A 222 17.82 8.00 -4.32
N GLN A 223 17.88 8.70 -3.18
CA GLN A 223 19.00 8.61 -2.24
C GLN A 223 19.16 7.22 -1.63
N LEU A 224 18.04 6.49 -1.48
CA LEU A 224 18.04 5.08 -1.05
C LEU A 224 18.44 4.10 -2.16
N GLY A 225 18.83 4.58 -3.34
CA GLY A 225 19.26 3.73 -4.46
C GLY A 225 18.12 3.03 -5.19
N LEU A 226 16.87 3.50 -4.99
CA LEU A 226 15.71 2.89 -5.62
C LEU A 226 15.22 3.69 -6.83
N GLU A 227 14.67 2.96 -7.79
CA GLU A 227 13.92 3.52 -8.90
C GLU A 227 12.48 3.81 -8.49
N TYR A 228 11.81 4.68 -9.23
CA TYR A 228 10.39 4.99 -9.02
C TYR A 228 9.63 5.26 -10.30
N ALA A 229 8.30 5.08 -10.24
CA ALA A 229 7.33 5.62 -11.18
C ALA A 229 6.12 6.13 -10.41
N VAL A 230 6.04 7.44 -10.18
CA VAL A 230 5.06 8.06 -9.29
C VAL A 230 4.14 9.01 -10.04
N GLY A 231 2.85 8.98 -9.70
CA GLY A 231 1.87 9.92 -10.23
C GLY A 231 2.23 11.35 -9.87
N VAL A 232 1.90 12.31 -10.74
CA VAL A 232 2.05 13.74 -10.47
C VAL A 232 0.83 14.52 -10.93
N GLN A 233 0.63 15.71 -10.35
CA GLN A 233 -0.46 16.61 -10.75
C GLN A 233 -0.14 17.32 -12.07
N SER A 234 -1.20 17.71 -12.77
CA SER A 234 -1.11 18.42 -14.06
C SER A 234 -0.34 19.75 -13.98
N SER A 235 -0.27 20.37 -12.79
CA SER A 235 0.44 21.61 -12.50
C SER A 235 1.94 21.44 -12.19
N THR A 236 2.43 20.18 -12.12
CA THR A 236 3.85 19.91 -11.86
C THR A 236 4.72 20.53 -12.95
N SER A 237 5.69 21.38 -12.56
CA SER A 237 6.55 22.10 -13.51
C SER A 237 7.77 21.29 -13.89
N VAL A 238 8.06 21.27 -15.20
CA VAL A 238 9.21 20.57 -15.80
C VAL A 238 9.86 21.42 -16.88
N TRP A 239 11.14 21.21 -17.10
CA TRP A 239 11.84 21.69 -18.28
C TRP A 239 11.56 20.74 -19.44
N PRO A 240 11.13 21.25 -20.59
CA PRO A 240 10.94 20.46 -21.79
C PRO A 240 12.20 19.67 -22.20
N PRO A 241 12.07 18.66 -23.06
CA PRO A 241 13.22 17.91 -23.57
C PRO A 241 14.33 18.82 -24.13
N GLY A 242 15.57 18.53 -23.74
CA GLY A 242 16.73 19.32 -24.16
C GLY A 242 16.94 20.64 -23.44
N LEU A 243 15.97 21.09 -22.62
CA LEU A 243 16.10 22.34 -21.88
C LEU A 243 16.50 22.08 -20.41
N ALA A 244 17.16 23.09 -19.83
CA ALA A 244 17.57 23.11 -18.43
C ALA A 244 17.56 24.56 -17.93
N PRO A 245 17.48 24.80 -16.60
CA PRO A 245 17.68 26.14 -16.07
C PRO A 245 19.05 26.69 -16.48
N LEU A 246 19.15 27.98 -16.65
CA LEU A 246 20.38 28.65 -17.04
C LEU A 246 21.40 28.57 -15.90
N PRO A 247 22.73 28.49 -16.21
CA PRO A 247 23.77 28.56 -15.21
C PRO A 247 23.73 29.88 -14.45
N ALA A 248 24.39 29.93 -13.29
CA ALA A 248 24.59 31.16 -12.56
C ALA A 248 25.22 32.26 -13.48
N LYS A 249 24.86 33.51 -13.24
CA LYS A 249 25.53 34.64 -13.97
C LYS A 249 27.03 34.61 -13.71
N VAL A 250 27.80 34.90 -14.72
CA VAL A 250 29.26 35.11 -14.54
C VAL A 250 29.44 36.28 -13.57
N GLY A 251 30.17 36.06 -12.49
CA GLY A 251 30.39 37.05 -11.45
C GLY A 251 31.07 38.29 -12.01
N GLY A 252 30.71 39.46 -11.52
CA GLY A 252 31.44 40.71 -11.76
C GLY A 252 32.77 40.73 -10.98
N ALA A 253 33.61 41.73 -11.24
CA ALA A 253 34.94 41.89 -10.61
C ALA A 253 34.89 42.07 -9.07
N ARG A 254 33.70 42.34 -8.49
CA ARG A 254 33.52 42.56 -7.05
C ARG A 254 32.36 41.71 -6.50
N GLY A 255 32.55 41.15 -5.31
CA GLY A 255 31.56 40.39 -4.59
C GLY A 255 31.67 38.84 -4.75
N ARG A 256 30.86 38.08 -3.95
CA ARG A 256 30.83 36.61 -4.04
C ARG A 256 30.17 36.17 -5.35
N PRO A 257 30.79 35.36 -6.18
CA PRO A 257 30.19 34.89 -7.43
C PRO A 257 28.83 34.20 -7.19
N PRO A 258 27.79 34.48 -7.99
CA PRO A 258 26.54 33.72 -7.95
C PRO A 258 26.79 32.25 -8.23
N LYS A 259 26.11 31.38 -7.52
CA LYS A 259 26.27 29.90 -7.69
C LYS A 259 24.97 29.21 -8.11
N LEU A 260 23.83 29.93 -8.00
CA LEU A 260 22.52 29.32 -8.20
C LEU A 260 22.06 29.44 -9.65
N LEU A 261 21.37 28.40 -10.09
CA LEU A 261 20.71 28.36 -11.39
C LEU A 261 19.65 29.48 -11.49
N ARG A 262 19.33 29.91 -12.70
CA ARG A 262 18.40 31.02 -12.95
C ARG A 262 17.42 30.68 -14.07
N ARG A 263 16.36 31.46 -14.08
CA ARG A 263 15.35 31.51 -15.13
C ARG A 263 15.32 32.91 -15.73
N GLU A 264 14.89 33.01 -16.97
CA GLU A 264 14.71 34.28 -17.67
C GLU A 264 13.37 34.33 -18.40
N ALA A 265 12.93 35.53 -18.78
CA ALA A 265 11.77 35.68 -19.63
C ALA A 265 12.00 34.95 -20.96
N GLY A 266 11.04 34.07 -21.36
CA GLY A 266 11.19 33.21 -22.52
C GLY A 266 12.01 31.94 -22.30
N HIS A 267 12.64 31.75 -21.13
CA HIS A 267 13.33 30.51 -20.75
C HIS A 267 12.88 30.08 -19.37
N ALA A 268 11.70 29.47 -19.32
CA ALA A 268 11.01 29.03 -18.11
C ALA A 268 10.45 27.61 -18.26
N PRO A 269 10.28 26.87 -17.16
CA PRO A 269 9.65 25.57 -17.20
C PRO A 269 8.15 25.70 -17.53
N LEU A 270 7.57 24.62 -18.06
CA LEU A 270 6.15 24.46 -18.33
C LEU A 270 5.53 23.50 -17.30
N SER A 271 4.23 23.60 -17.06
CA SER A 271 3.51 22.53 -16.40
C SER A 271 3.48 21.28 -17.29
N VAL A 272 3.37 20.10 -16.70
CA VAL A 272 3.26 18.87 -17.47
C VAL A 272 2.02 18.86 -18.36
N LYS A 273 0.96 19.58 -17.98
CA LYS A 273 -0.24 19.77 -18.81
C LYS A 273 0.06 20.63 -20.04
N GLU A 274 0.67 21.80 -19.85
CA GLU A 274 1.04 22.69 -20.96
C GLU A 274 1.98 21.96 -21.94
N LEU A 275 3.00 21.26 -21.41
CA LEU A 275 3.91 20.48 -22.24
C LEU A 275 3.15 19.37 -23.02
N ALA A 276 2.19 18.71 -22.40
CA ALA A 276 1.39 17.67 -23.04
C ALA A 276 0.50 18.23 -24.16
N LEU A 277 -0.05 19.42 -23.98
CA LEU A 277 -0.91 20.09 -24.98
C LEU A 277 -0.12 20.59 -26.20
N CYS A 278 1.21 20.71 -26.12
CA CYS A 278 2.07 21.01 -27.26
C CYS A 278 2.36 19.78 -28.15
N LEU A 279 1.95 18.56 -27.72
CA LEU A 279 2.22 17.33 -28.45
C LEU A 279 1.24 17.12 -29.62
N SER A 280 1.75 16.53 -30.69
CA SER A 280 0.91 16.08 -31.80
C SER A 280 0.20 14.75 -31.47
N PRO A 281 -0.99 14.48 -32.00
CA PRO A 281 -1.63 13.17 -31.89
C PRO A 281 -0.75 11.99 -32.35
N SER A 282 0.20 12.22 -33.26
CA SER A 282 1.17 11.22 -33.72
C SER A 282 2.21 10.82 -32.69
N ASP A 283 2.45 11.66 -31.68
CA ASP A 283 3.39 11.39 -30.60
C ASP A 283 2.82 10.38 -29.60
N LEU A 284 1.52 10.10 -29.68
CA LEU A 284 0.80 9.22 -28.76
C LEU A 284 0.69 7.81 -29.37
N ARG A 285 1.21 6.83 -28.66
CA ARG A 285 1.18 5.40 -29.07
C ARG A 285 0.16 4.63 -28.24
N ARG A 286 -0.59 3.73 -28.87
CA ARG A 286 -1.45 2.79 -28.17
C ARG A 286 -0.58 1.74 -27.48
N VAL A 287 -0.73 1.61 -26.16
CA VAL A 287 -0.02 0.63 -25.35
C VAL A 287 -1.02 -0.18 -24.52
N SER A 288 -0.87 -1.49 -24.54
CA SER A 288 -1.61 -2.43 -23.68
C SER A 288 -0.72 -2.87 -22.54
N TRP A 289 -1.26 -2.99 -21.32
CA TRP A 289 -0.45 -3.31 -20.12
C TRP A 289 -0.94 -4.50 -19.31
N ARG A 290 -2.19 -4.91 -19.44
CA ARG A 290 -2.72 -6.12 -18.78
C ARG A 290 -4.03 -6.58 -19.39
N GLU A 291 -4.40 -7.83 -19.14
CA GLU A 291 -5.75 -8.31 -19.36
C GLU A 291 -6.68 -7.82 -18.24
N GLY A 292 -7.86 -7.39 -18.58
CA GLY A 292 -8.93 -7.01 -17.68
C GLY A 292 -10.13 -7.95 -17.82
N THR A 293 -11.14 -7.82 -16.98
CA THR A 293 -12.36 -8.65 -17.01
C THR A 293 -13.17 -8.51 -18.30
N ARG A 294 -13.02 -7.40 -19.01
CA ARG A 294 -13.74 -7.09 -20.29
C ARG A 294 -12.80 -7.02 -21.50
N GLY A 295 -11.59 -7.59 -21.41
CA GLY A 295 -10.58 -7.57 -22.46
C GLY A 295 -9.33 -6.80 -22.07
N THR A 296 -8.39 -6.69 -23.02
CA THR A 296 -7.08 -6.09 -22.78
C THR A 296 -7.17 -4.59 -22.47
N MET A 297 -6.64 -4.20 -21.31
CA MET A 297 -6.55 -2.79 -20.90
C MET A 297 -5.50 -2.06 -21.74
N HIS A 298 -5.91 -1.02 -22.44
CA HIS A 298 -5.05 -0.19 -23.27
C HIS A 298 -5.44 1.28 -23.21
N SER A 299 -4.50 2.17 -23.53
CA SER A 299 -4.71 3.61 -23.71
C SER A 299 -3.65 4.17 -24.66
N ARG A 300 -3.68 5.49 -24.89
CA ARG A 300 -2.61 6.16 -25.61
C ARG A 300 -1.64 6.81 -24.64
N PHE A 301 -0.36 6.66 -24.90
CA PHE A 301 0.71 7.19 -24.07
C PHE A 301 1.80 7.84 -24.91
N THR A 302 2.48 8.80 -24.30
CA THR A 302 3.79 9.28 -24.74
C THR A 302 4.74 9.36 -23.55
N ALA A 303 6.03 9.31 -23.80
CA ALA A 303 7.06 9.45 -22.78
C ALA A 303 8.15 10.40 -23.26
N LEU A 304 8.46 11.40 -22.45
CA LEU A 304 9.44 12.45 -22.72
C LEU A 304 10.54 12.42 -21.67
N ARG A 305 11.75 12.81 -22.06
CA ARG A 305 12.85 13.05 -21.12
C ARG A 305 12.77 14.51 -20.66
N VAL A 306 12.53 14.74 -19.39
CA VAL A 306 12.32 16.06 -18.80
C VAL A 306 13.15 16.25 -17.53
N ARG A 307 13.37 17.49 -17.12
CA ARG A 307 13.94 17.82 -15.81
C ARG A 307 12.88 18.47 -14.93
N VAL A 308 12.72 17.98 -13.69
CA VAL A 308 11.78 18.59 -12.74
C VAL A 308 12.29 19.97 -12.34
N ALA A 309 11.41 20.97 -12.38
CA ALA A 309 11.75 22.38 -12.18
C ALA A 309 11.50 22.88 -10.73
N HIS A 310 11.07 21.99 -9.81
CA HIS A 310 10.80 22.40 -8.44
C HIS A 310 12.06 22.92 -7.74
N ARG A 311 12.03 24.20 -7.33
CA ARG A 311 13.13 24.90 -6.63
C ARG A 311 14.50 24.72 -7.29
N ASP A 312 14.55 24.67 -8.61
CA ASP A 312 15.80 24.56 -9.36
C ASP A 312 16.70 25.80 -9.16
N TYR A 313 16.11 26.99 -8.93
CA TYR A 313 16.81 28.22 -8.60
C TYR A 313 17.54 28.21 -7.23
N GLU A 314 17.29 27.20 -6.39
CA GLU A 314 18.03 26.97 -5.13
C GLU A 314 19.23 26.01 -5.33
N ARG A 315 19.47 25.54 -6.54
CA ARG A 315 20.50 24.58 -6.88
C ARG A 315 21.63 25.17 -7.71
N SER A 316 22.81 24.58 -7.60
CA SER A 316 23.97 24.95 -8.42
C SER A 316 24.08 24.12 -9.71
N GLN A 317 23.36 23.01 -9.79
CA GLN A 317 23.37 22.12 -10.97
C GLN A 317 21.94 21.70 -11.30
N PRO A 318 21.60 21.54 -12.60
CA PRO A 318 20.30 21.03 -13.03
C PRO A 318 20.04 19.64 -12.45
N ARG A 319 18.77 19.32 -12.17
CA ARG A 319 18.35 17.95 -11.83
C ARG A 319 18.62 17.03 -13.03
N PRO A 320 18.89 15.74 -12.77
CA PRO A 320 19.00 14.76 -13.85
C PRO A 320 17.69 14.66 -14.64
N GLU A 321 17.79 14.25 -15.89
CA GLU A 321 16.61 13.93 -16.69
C GLU A 321 15.94 12.66 -16.21
N GLN A 322 14.62 12.68 -16.27
CA GLN A 322 13.79 11.55 -15.95
C GLN A 322 12.62 11.43 -16.96
N TRP A 323 11.92 10.33 -16.91
CA TRP A 323 10.75 10.14 -17.75
C TRP A 323 9.55 10.93 -17.22
N LEU A 324 8.90 11.65 -18.10
CA LEU A 324 7.52 12.08 -17.97
C LEU A 324 6.67 11.19 -18.85
N LEU A 325 5.89 10.28 -18.24
CA LEU A 325 4.92 9.45 -18.93
C LEU A 325 3.56 10.15 -18.84
N ILE A 326 2.89 10.29 -19.99
CA ILE A 326 1.60 10.97 -20.14
C ILE A 326 0.61 9.98 -20.70
N GLU A 327 -0.57 9.85 -20.08
CA GLU A 327 -1.72 9.11 -20.60
C GLU A 327 -2.77 10.05 -21.14
N TRP A 328 -3.11 9.88 -22.41
CA TRP A 328 -4.16 10.64 -23.06
C TRP A 328 -5.11 9.71 -23.83
N PRO A 329 -6.18 9.21 -23.19
CA PRO A 329 -7.15 8.35 -23.85
C PRO A 329 -7.77 9.04 -25.07
N LYS A 330 -8.12 8.27 -26.10
CA LYS A 330 -8.69 8.81 -27.36
C LYS A 330 -10.03 9.53 -27.12
N THR A 331 -10.77 9.11 -26.07
CA THR A 331 -12.08 9.66 -25.71
C THR A 331 -12.01 10.98 -24.95
N GLU A 332 -10.83 11.34 -24.46
CA GLU A 332 -10.63 12.49 -23.60
C GLU A 332 -10.09 13.69 -24.38
N LYS A 333 -10.61 14.87 -24.06
CA LYS A 333 -10.16 16.14 -24.68
C LYS A 333 -8.77 16.56 -24.20
N GLU A 334 -8.37 16.15 -23.00
CA GLU A 334 -7.12 16.48 -22.34
C GLU A 334 -6.43 15.24 -21.77
N PRO A 335 -5.12 15.31 -21.53
CA PRO A 335 -4.40 14.23 -20.83
C PRO A 335 -4.98 13.99 -19.44
N THR A 336 -5.12 12.73 -19.04
CA THR A 336 -5.80 12.35 -17.81
C THR A 336 -4.85 12.03 -16.66
N LYS A 337 -3.64 11.51 -16.98
CA LYS A 337 -2.66 11.09 -15.95
C LYS A 337 -1.24 11.36 -16.38
N TYR A 338 -0.41 11.68 -15.40
CA TYR A 338 1.02 11.99 -15.56
C TYR A 338 1.82 11.24 -14.51
N TRP A 339 2.99 10.73 -14.88
CA TRP A 339 3.95 10.09 -13.97
C TRP A 339 5.34 10.63 -14.24
N LEU A 340 6.11 10.82 -13.16
CA LEU A 340 7.55 11.00 -13.21
C LEU A 340 8.24 9.68 -12.85
N SER A 341 9.32 9.36 -13.56
CA SER A 341 10.06 8.12 -13.32
C SER A 341 11.55 8.29 -13.60
N ASN A 342 12.38 7.81 -12.67
CA ASN A 342 13.83 7.74 -12.84
C ASN A 342 14.30 6.37 -13.37
N LEU A 343 13.41 5.53 -13.86
CA LEU A 343 13.74 4.28 -14.55
C LEU A 343 14.75 4.52 -15.69
N PRO A 344 15.56 3.52 -16.06
CA PRO A 344 16.63 3.67 -17.03
C PRO A 344 16.18 4.29 -18.35
N ALA A 345 17.04 5.11 -18.97
CA ALA A 345 16.73 5.75 -20.26
C ALA A 345 16.47 4.73 -21.39
N SER A 346 17.00 3.51 -21.25
CA SER A 346 16.82 2.40 -22.20
C SER A 346 15.52 1.62 -22.02
N ILE A 347 14.68 1.94 -21.02
CA ILE A 347 13.44 1.21 -20.75
C ILE A 347 12.48 1.34 -21.95
N SER A 348 11.86 0.23 -22.35
CA SER A 348 10.85 0.27 -23.38
C SER A 348 9.56 0.96 -22.92
N MET A 349 8.86 1.65 -23.82
CA MET A 349 7.57 2.28 -23.52
C MET A 349 6.58 1.30 -22.88
N ARG A 350 6.50 0.07 -23.37
CA ARG A 350 5.60 -0.95 -22.82
C ARG A 350 5.93 -1.28 -21.36
N LYS A 351 7.23 -1.43 -21.02
CA LYS A 351 7.65 -1.73 -19.66
C LYS A 351 7.43 -0.54 -18.74
N LEU A 352 7.71 0.69 -19.19
CA LEU A 352 7.45 1.91 -18.43
C LEU A 352 5.96 2.06 -18.09
N VAL A 353 5.07 1.87 -19.07
CA VAL A 353 3.61 1.89 -18.87
C VAL A 353 3.17 0.77 -17.92
N ALA A 354 3.64 -0.46 -18.15
CA ALA A 354 3.29 -1.60 -17.28
C ALA A 354 3.68 -1.35 -15.84
N THR A 355 4.89 -0.83 -15.60
CA THR A 355 5.37 -0.48 -14.26
C THR A 355 4.50 0.61 -13.62
N ALA A 356 4.30 1.75 -14.29
CA ALA A 356 3.49 2.85 -13.75
C ALA A 356 2.04 2.43 -13.46
N LYS A 357 1.48 1.56 -14.29
CA LYS A 357 0.10 1.05 -14.15
C LYS A 357 -0.04 -0.04 -13.09
N LEU A 358 1.04 -0.66 -12.61
CA LEU A 358 0.96 -1.77 -11.65
C LEU A 358 0.40 -1.33 -10.28
N ARG A 359 0.39 -0.03 -9.97
CA ARG A 359 -0.15 0.51 -8.71
C ARG A 359 -1.60 0.08 -8.41
N TRP A 360 -2.41 -0.24 -9.42
CA TRP A 360 -3.79 -0.70 -9.21
C TRP A 360 -3.92 -1.89 -8.24
N ARG A 361 -2.82 -2.66 -8.03
CA ARG A 361 -2.85 -3.83 -7.16
C ARG A 361 -3.14 -3.48 -5.71
N ILE A 362 -2.60 -2.37 -5.21
CA ILE A 362 -2.84 -1.96 -3.82
C ILE A 362 -4.32 -1.57 -3.59
N GLU A 363 -4.98 -1.05 -4.63
CA GLU A 363 -6.42 -0.76 -4.56
C GLU A 363 -7.22 -2.05 -4.36
N ARG A 364 -6.83 -3.14 -5.04
CA ARG A 364 -7.42 -4.45 -4.86
C ARG A 364 -7.08 -5.06 -3.50
N ASP A 365 -5.85 -4.90 -3.01
CA ASP A 365 -5.47 -5.35 -1.67
C ASP A 365 -6.41 -4.71 -0.62
N TYR A 366 -6.64 -3.40 -0.72
CA TYR A 366 -7.55 -2.71 0.19
C TYR A 366 -9.01 -3.14 0.04
N GLU A 367 -9.47 -3.39 -1.17
CA GLU A 367 -10.81 -3.91 -1.42
C GLU A 367 -11.01 -5.24 -0.69
N GLU A 368 -10.13 -6.21 -0.91
CA GLU A 368 -10.22 -7.53 -0.27
C GLU A 368 -10.02 -7.46 1.26
N LEU A 369 -9.06 -6.68 1.74
CA LEU A 369 -8.82 -6.49 3.17
C LEU A 369 -10.02 -5.86 3.88
N LYS A 370 -10.70 -4.90 3.26
CA LYS A 370 -11.86 -4.23 3.86
C LYS A 370 -13.13 -5.04 3.75
N GLN A 371 -13.43 -5.59 2.58
CA GLN A 371 -14.69 -6.28 2.31
C GLN A 371 -14.70 -7.70 2.86
N GLU A 372 -13.60 -8.46 2.65
CA GLU A 372 -13.55 -9.86 3.00
C GLU A 372 -12.99 -10.12 4.40
N LEU A 373 -11.97 -9.36 4.82
CA LEU A 373 -11.25 -9.59 6.07
C LEU A 373 -11.54 -8.56 7.16
N GLY A 374 -12.38 -7.57 6.87
CA GLY A 374 -12.86 -6.63 7.87
C GLY A 374 -11.82 -5.65 8.40
N LEU A 375 -10.82 -5.23 7.60
CA LEU A 375 -9.81 -4.24 7.99
C LEU A 375 -10.42 -2.95 8.56
N GLY A 376 -11.61 -2.56 8.10
CA GLY A 376 -12.36 -1.41 8.60
C GLY A 376 -13.18 -1.67 9.86
N HIS A 377 -13.27 -2.90 10.35
CA HIS A 377 -14.20 -3.32 11.41
C HIS A 377 -13.65 -3.15 12.84
N PHE A 378 -12.42 -2.63 12.99
CA PHE A 378 -11.89 -2.35 14.33
C PHE A 378 -12.65 -1.19 15.00
N GLU A 379 -13.33 -1.50 16.09
CA GLU A 379 -14.13 -0.56 16.86
C GLU A 379 -13.36 0.17 17.96
N GLY A 380 -12.23 -0.38 18.38
CA GLY A 380 -11.39 0.17 19.42
C GLY A 380 -10.83 1.56 19.10
N ARG A 381 -10.40 2.26 20.14
CA ARG A 381 -9.95 3.66 20.07
C ARG A 381 -8.44 3.82 20.23
N ASN A 382 -7.74 2.79 20.71
CA ASN A 382 -6.33 2.86 21.04
C ASN A 382 -5.41 2.59 19.84
N TRP A 383 -4.17 3.03 19.96
CA TRP A 383 -3.10 2.88 18.95
C TRP A 383 -2.77 1.41 18.70
N ARG A 384 -2.48 0.68 19.78
CA ARG A 384 -2.10 -0.75 19.70
C ARG A 384 -3.13 -1.58 18.96
N GLY A 385 -4.38 -1.50 19.39
CA GLY A 385 -5.43 -2.33 18.79
C GLY A 385 -5.67 -2.03 17.32
N PHE A 386 -5.48 -0.78 16.87
CA PHE A 386 -5.56 -0.46 15.46
C PHE A 386 -4.49 -1.20 14.65
N HIS A 387 -3.23 -1.19 15.10
CA HIS A 387 -2.13 -1.85 14.41
C HIS A 387 -2.23 -3.38 14.49
N HIS A 388 -2.59 -3.91 15.64
CA HIS A 388 -2.77 -5.35 15.84
C HIS A 388 -3.89 -5.91 14.96
N HIS A 389 -5.06 -5.24 14.91
CA HIS A 389 -6.15 -5.66 14.03
C HIS A 389 -5.72 -5.66 12.56
N ALA A 390 -5.07 -4.59 12.10
CA ALA A 390 -4.58 -4.50 10.73
C ALA A 390 -3.55 -5.62 10.44
N SER A 391 -2.64 -5.90 11.36
CA SER A 391 -1.64 -6.96 11.21
C SER A 391 -2.27 -8.36 11.13
N PHE A 392 -3.33 -8.62 11.89
CA PHE A 392 -4.10 -9.87 11.76
C PHE A 392 -4.82 -9.96 10.40
N CYS A 393 -5.43 -8.88 9.94
CA CYS A 393 -6.05 -8.85 8.61
C CYS A 393 -5.03 -9.08 7.49
N ILE A 394 -3.85 -8.46 7.59
CA ILE A 394 -2.76 -8.66 6.63
C ILE A 394 -2.25 -10.11 6.67
N ALA A 395 -2.14 -10.73 7.85
CA ALA A 395 -1.76 -12.14 7.97
C ALA A 395 -2.80 -13.07 7.33
N ALA A 396 -4.08 -12.83 7.58
CA ALA A 396 -5.15 -13.58 6.93
C ALA A 396 -5.11 -13.42 5.40
N TYR A 397 -4.89 -12.19 4.92
CA TYR A 397 -4.72 -11.90 3.50
C TYR A 397 -3.48 -12.61 2.90
N GLY A 398 -2.37 -12.61 3.64
CA GLY A 398 -1.14 -13.30 3.25
C GLY A 398 -1.35 -14.79 3.01
N PHE A 399 -2.11 -15.49 3.87
CA PHE A 399 -2.47 -16.87 3.64
C PHE A 399 -3.25 -17.06 2.32
N LEU A 400 -4.24 -16.19 2.04
CA LEU A 400 -4.99 -16.26 0.78
C LEU A 400 -4.10 -16.01 -0.44
N VAL A 401 -3.11 -15.11 -0.32
CA VAL A 401 -2.12 -14.87 -1.37
C VAL A 401 -1.28 -16.13 -1.63
N VAL A 402 -0.79 -16.80 -0.58
CA VAL A 402 -0.05 -18.08 -0.72
C VAL A 402 -0.89 -19.12 -1.42
N GLU A 403 -2.13 -19.34 -0.97
CA GLU A 403 -3.04 -20.30 -1.58
C GLU A 403 -3.26 -20.02 -3.08
N ARG A 404 -3.48 -18.76 -3.46
CA ARG A 404 -3.63 -18.36 -4.86
C ARG A 404 -2.35 -18.58 -5.68
N CYS A 405 -1.18 -18.31 -5.12
CA CYS A 405 0.09 -18.47 -5.82
C CYS A 405 0.48 -19.92 -6.04
N LEU A 406 0.15 -20.82 -5.09
CA LEU A 406 0.62 -22.20 -5.10
C LEU A 406 -0.42 -23.21 -5.61
N PHE A 407 -1.71 -22.95 -5.37
CA PHE A 407 -2.77 -23.93 -5.52
C PHE A 407 -3.92 -23.49 -6.44
N SER A 408 -3.90 -22.26 -6.96
CA SER A 408 -4.88 -21.86 -8.00
C SER A 408 -4.59 -22.57 -9.31
N PRO A 409 -5.61 -23.09 -10.03
CA PRO A 409 -5.44 -23.60 -11.38
C PRO A 409 -4.87 -22.48 -12.28
N ALA A 410 -4.06 -22.87 -13.26
CA ALA A 410 -3.48 -21.97 -14.26
C ALA A 410 -4.58 -21.12 -14.94
N PRO A 411 -4.27 -19.90 -15.42
CA PRO A 411 -5.24 -18.91 -15.89
C PRO A 411 -6.02 -19.25 -17.16
N ASP A 412 -5.98 -20.47 -17.66
CA ASP A 412 -6.72 -20.93 -18.86
C ASP A 412 -8.23 -21.17 -18.62
N SER A 413 -8.72 -20.98 -17.44
CA SER A 413 -10.15 -21.10 -17.14
C SER A 413 -10.71 -19.81 -16.56
N SER A 414 -11.47 -19.10 -17.38
CA SER A 414 -12.48 -18.06 -17.09
C SER A 414 -12.32 -17.29 -15.75
N PRO A 415 -12.13 -15.94 -15.78
CA PRO A 415 -11.91 -15.11 -14.59
C PRO A 415 -13.04 -15.11 -13.56
N LEU A 416 -14.20 -15.65 -13.90
CA LEU A 416 -15.39 -15.66 -13.03
C LEU A 416 -15.41 -16.82 -11.98
N ARG A 417 -14.52 -17.82 -12.08
CA ARG A 417 -14.46 -18.93 -11.11
C ARG A 417 -13.37 -18.80 -10.07
N ALA A 418 -12.41 -17.93 -10.22
CA ALA A 418 -11.35 -17.69 -9.24
C ALA A 418 -11.80 -16.88 -8.00
N ALA A 419 -13.00 -16.29 -8.05
CA ALA A 419 -13.53 -15.43 -6.97
C ALA A 419 -14.10 -16.20 -5.77
N ASN A 420 -14.29 -17.52 -5.85
CA ASN A 420 -14.91 -18.30 -4.80
C ASN A 420 -13.97 -19.33 -4.17
N LEU A 421 -12.77 -18.92 -3.73
CA LEU A 421 -12.06 -19.64 -2.68
C LEU A 421 -12.68 -19.28 -1.31
N GLN A 422 -13.95 -19.62 -1.13
CA GLN A 422 -14.51 -19.73 0.20
C GLN A 422 -13.72 -20.85 0.90
N LEU A 423 -12.97 -20.49 1.94
CA LEU A 423 -12.41 -21.44 2.88
C LEU A 423 -13.57 -22.34 3.34
N ARG A 424 -13.61 -23.57 2.89
CA ARG A 424 -14.47 -24.60 3.47
C ARG A 424 -13.88 -24.96 4.84
N LEU A 425 -14.05 -24.05 5.80
CA LEU A 425 -13.87 -24.43 7.19
C LEU A 425 -14.84 -25.57 7.49
N PRO A 426 -14.45 -26.56 8.33
CA PRO A 426 -15.36 -27.62 8.72
C PRO A 426 -16.69 -27.02 9.12
N ARG A 427 -17.80 -27.55 8.61
CA ARG A 427 -19.13 -27.14 9.03
C ARG A 427 -19.21 -27.32 10.54
N LEU A 428 -19.17 -26.24 11.29
CA LEU A 428 -19.54 -26.28 12.70
C LEU A 428 -20.97 -26.82 12.77
N PRO A 429 -21.30 -27.73 13.71
CA PRO A 429 -22.64 -28.25 13.85
C PRO A 429 -23.64 -27.09 13.94
N PRO A 430 -24.85 -27.22 13.37
CA PRO A 430 -25.84 -26.16 13.37
C PRO A 430 -26.11 -25.74 14.83
N GLY A 431 -25.70 -24.51 15.16
CA GLY A 431 -25.91 -23.94 16.47
C GLY A 431 -27.41 -23.80 16.75
N ALA A 432 -27.83 -24.20 17.95
CA ALA A 432 -29.19 -24.04 18.44
C ALA A 432 -29.65 -22.58 18.25
N LYS A 433 -30.88 -22.40 17.75
CA LYS A 433 -31.54 -21.10 17.61
C LYS A 433 -31.50 -20.35 18.94
N PRO A 434 -31.23 -19.03 18.97
CA PRO A 434 -31.42 -18.25 20.19
C PRO A 434 -32.89 -18.32 20.61
N ARG A 435 -33.16 -18.75 21.84
CA ARG A 435 -34.48 -18.65 22.46
C ARG A 435 -34.82 -17.16 22.54
N GLY A 436 -35.92 -16.78 21.94
CA GLY A 436 -36.43 -15.43 21.95
C GLY A 436 -36.49 -14.89 23.37
N ALA A 437 -36.06 -13.68 23.58
CA ALA A 437 -36.38 -12.86 24.74
C ALA A 437 -37.85 -12.44 24.57
N ALA A 438 -38.72 -13.03 25.35
CA ALA A 438 -40.05 -12.48 25.64
C ALA A 438 -39.91 -11.67 26.94
N GLY A 439 -40.46 -10.46 26.94
CA GLY A 439 -40.63 -9.59 28.10
C GLY A 439 -39.87 -8.29 27.97
#